data_ccb9af375bce3c98228c7de6250212ac
#
_entry.id   ccb9af375bce3c98228c7de6250212ac
#
_cell.length_a   1.000
_cell.length_b   1.000
_cell.length_c   1.000
_cell.angle_alpha   90.00
_cell.angle_beta   90.00
_cell.angle_gamma   90.00
#
_symmetry.space_group_name_H-M   'P 1'
#
loop_
_entity.id
_entity.type
_entity.pdbx_description
1 polymer ?
#
loop_
_entity_poly.entity_id
_entity_poly.type
_entity_poly.pdbx_seq_one_letter_code
_entity_poly.pdbx_strand_id
1 'polypeptide(L)' 'MWWGCAIEAPDPEALATFYCDLLGWPIGHHEPGTSIVAAPEGTVYLVFQEATGYRPPVWPPSVGDPRPMMHLDFQVSDLD' A
#
# COMPACT_ATOMS: atom_id res chain seq x y z
N MET A 1 11.32 18.35 1.56
CA MET A 1 11.04 17.16 2.41
C MET A 1 10.24 16.13 1.61
N TRP A 2 10.61 14.89 1.76
CA TRP A 2 9.80 13.82 1.20
C TRP A 2 9.44 12.84 2.33
N TRP A 3 8.34 12.13 2.16
CA TRP A 3 7.83 11.22 3.19
C TRP A 3 7.02 10.11 2.56
N GLY A 4 6.74 9.08 3.33
CA GLY A 4 5.95 7.96 2.83
C GLY A 4 5.45 7.05 3.93
N CYS A 5 4.68 6.05 3.51
CA CYS A 5 4.14 5.02 4.38
C CYS A 5 4.66 3.66 3.97
N ALA A 6 4.91 2.81 4.94
CA ALA A 6 5.25 1.41 4.70
C ALA A 6 4.02 0.55 4.98
N ILE A 7 3.67 -0.32 4.04
CA ILE A 7 2.50 -1.18 4.12
C ILE A 7 2.97 -2.62 3.99
N GLU A 8 2.62 -3.45 4.96
CA GLU A 8 2.94 -4.87 4.91
C GLU A 8 1.82 -5.64 4.23
N ALA A 9 2.18 -6.59 3.39
CA ALA A 9 1.22 -7.37 2.62
C ALA A 9 1.78 -8.76 2.32
N PRO A 10 0.90 -9.76 2.12
CA PRO A 10 1.38 -11.10 1.76
C PRO A 10 2.03 -11.14 0.38
N ASP A 11 1.60 -10.28 -0.53
CA ASP A 11 2.20 -10.15 -1.87
C ASP A 11 2.41 -8.67 -2.15
N PRO A 12 3.54 -8.10 -1.70
CA PRO A 12 3.77 -6.67 -1.86
C PRO A 12 3.89 -6.23 -3.31
N GLU A 13 4.39 -7.09 -4.19
CA GLU A 13 4.53 -6.74 -5.60
C GLU A 13 3.18 -6.56 -6.27
N ALA A 14 2.24 -7.47 -6.01
CA ALA A 14 0.89 -7.37 -6.56
C ALA A 14 0.17 -6.12 -6.04
N LEU A 15 0.33 -5.81 -4.75
CA LEU A 15 -0.29 -4.64 -4.16
C LEU A 15 0.34 -3.36 -4.69
N ALA A 16 1.65 -3.33 -4.89
CA ALA A 16 2.33 -2.20 -5.49
C ALA A 16 1.83 -1.94 -6.92
N THR A 17 1.66 -3.00 -7.70
CA THR A 17 1.13 -2.88 -9.06
C THR A 17 -0.28 -2.29 -9.05
N PHE A 18 -1.12 -2.73 -8.11
CA PHE A 18 -2.46 -2.18 -7.95
C PHE A 18 -2.41 -0.67 -7.73
N TYR A 19 -1.54 -0.21 -6.83
CA TYR A 19 -1.45 1.23 -6.55
C TYR A 19 -0.79 2.02 -7.67
N CYS A 20 0.14 1.42 -8.41
CA CYS A 20 0.68 2.05 -9.62
C CYS A 20 -0.43 2.35 -10.61
N ASP A 21 -1.31 1.38 -10.83
CA ASP A 21 -2.42 1.54 -11.78
C ASP A 21 -3.43 2.55 -11.26
N LEU A 22 -3.76 2.49 -9.96
CA LEU A 22 -4.74 3.38 -9.36
C LEU A 22 -4.29 4.84 -9.39
N LEU A 23 -3.03 5.09 -9.03
CA LEU A 23 -2.51 6.44 -8.85
C LEU A 23 -1.81 6.99 -10.09
N GLY A 24 -1.46 6.12 -11.04
CA GLY A 24 -0.67 6.53 -12.18
C GLY A 24 0.78 6.82 -11.81
N TRP A 25 1.27 6.27 -10.71
CA TRP A 25 2.62 6.48 -10.23
C TRP A 25 3.52 5.32 -10.66
N PRO A 26 4.79 5.59 -10.97
CA PRO A 26 5.72 4.51 -11.35
C PRO A 26 6.25 3.76 -10.12
N ILE A 27 6.74 2.54 -10.36
CA ILE A 27 7.54 1.84 -9.36
C ILE A 27 8.92 2.48 -9.37
N GLY A 28 9.31 3.08 -8.25
CA GLY A 28 10.60 3.74 -8.12
C GLY A 28 11.73 2.79 -7.76
N HIS A 29 11.41 1.70 -7.06
CA HIS A 29 12.38 0.70 -6.64
C HIS A 29 11.68 -0.62 -6.42
N HIS A 30 12.36 -1.70 -6.76
CA HIS A 30 11.84 -3.05 -6.58
C HIS A 30 12.98 -4.00 -6.22
N GLU A 31 12.76 -4.81 -5.20
CA GLU A 31 13.64 -5.91 -4.83
C GLU A 31 12.78 -7.01 -4.20
N PRO A 32 13.30 -8.24 -4.05
CA PRO A 32 12.49 -9.32 -3.49
C PRO A 32 11.91 -8.94 -2.13
N GLY A 33 10.57 -9.03 -2.01
CA GLY A 33 9.85 -8.72 -0.77
C GLY A 33 9.62 -7.25 -0.52
N THR A 34 10.04 -6.35 -1.39
CA THR A 34 9.85 -4.91 -1.21
C THR A 34 9.65 -4.21 -2.55
N SER A 35 8.63 -3.36 -2.63
CA SER A 35 8.38 -2.52 -3.81
C SER A 35 8.03 -1.11 -3.35
N ILE A 36 8.56 -0.11 -4.03
CA ILE A 36 8.32 1.29 -3.69
C ILE A 36 7.63 1.97 -4.86
N VAL A 37 6.47 2.55 -4.59
CA VAL A 37 5.71 3.36 -5.54
C VAL A 37 5.89 4.82 -5.17
N ALA A 38 6.39 5.63 -6.09
CA ALA A 38 6.74 7.02 -5.80
C ALA A 38 5.94 7.98 -6.66
N ALA A 39 5.50 9.08 -6.03
CA ALA A 39 4.87 10.16 -6.77
C ALA A 39 5.85 10.76 -7.78
N PRO A 40 5.37 11.20 -8.96
CA PRO A 40 6.26 11.74 -9.98
C PRO A 40 7.10 12.92 -9.52
N GLU A 41 6.58 13.75 -8.63
CA GLU A 41 7.33 14.88 -8.07
C GLU A 41 8.35 14.47 -7.02
N GLY A 42 8.33 13.20 -6.59
CA GLY A 42 9.35 12.68 -5.67
C GLY A 42 9.19 13.06 -4.21
N THR A 43 8.02 13.58 -3.82
CA THR A 43 7.81 14.04 -2.43
C THR A 43 7.09 13.03 -1.56
N VAL A 44 6.36 12.07 -2.15
CA VAL A 44 5.57 11.08 -1.43
C VAL A 44 5.84 9.69 -2.02
N TYR A 45 5.92 8.69 -1.16
CA TYR A 45 6.09 7.31 -1.62
C TYR A 45 5.32 6.34 -0.75
N LEU A 46 5.02 5.16 -1.32
CA LEU A 46 4.43 4.04 -0.61
C LEU A 46 5.40 2.87 -0.73
N VAL A 47 5.73 2.26 0.40
CA VAL A 47 6.60 1.08 0.46
C VAL A 47 5.74 -0.13 0.78
N PHE A 48 5.83 -1.16 -0.04
CA PHE A 48 5.09 -2.41 0.18
C PHE A 48 6.10 -3.49 0.54
N GLN A 49 5.95 -4.06 1.73
CA GLN A 49 6.87 -5.03 2.29
C GLN A 49 6.15 -6.35 2.55
N GLU A 50 6.86 -7.46 2.39
CA GLU A 50 6.28 -8.76 2.66
C GLU A 50 6.02 -8.93 4.16
N ALA A 51 4.81 -9.36 4.50
CA ALA A 51 4.39 -9.58 5.88
C ALA A 51 4.47 -11.07 6.21
N THR A 52 5.25 -11.42 7.22
CA THR A 52 5.32 -12.78 7.74
C THR A 52 4.17 -13.00 8.72
N GLY A 53 3.41 -14.08 8.53
CA GLY A 53 2.30 -14.39 9.42
C GLY A 53 1.11 -13.45 9.29
N TYR A 54 0.95 -12.86 8.12
CA TYR A 54 -0.11 -11.91 7.87
C TYR A 54 -1.51 -12.52 8.10
N ARG A 55 -2.36 -11.76 8.78
CA ARG A 55 -3.79 -12.06 8.92
C ARG A 55 -4.57 -10.84 8.45
N PRO A 56 -5.49 -11.01 7.47
CA PRO A 56 -6.30 -9.87 7.00
C PRO A 56 -7.14 -9.29 8.12
N PRO A 57 -7.28 -7.96 8.20
CA PRO A 57 -8.19 -7.36 9.16
C PRO A 57 -9.64 -7.71 8.81
N VAL A 58 -10.47 -7.83 9.85
CA VAL A 58 -11.90 -8.11 9.71
C VAL A 58 -12.67 -6.85 10.08
N TRP A 59 -13.65 -6.48 9.25
CA TRP A 59 -14.44 -5.29 9.50
C TRP A 59 -15.93 -5.56 9.33
N PRO A 60 -16.79 -5.31 10.34
CA PRO A 60 -16.40 -4.92 11.70
C PRO A 60 -15.73 -6.08 12.45
N PRO A 61 -14.72 -5.79 13.28
CA PRO A 61 -13.99 -6.85 13.94
C PRO A 61 -14.78 -7.47 15.10
N SER A 62 -14.64 -8.78 15.23
CA SER A 62 -15.09 -9.49 16.44
C SER A 62 -13.94 -9.57 17.42
N VAL A 63 -14.25 -10.03 18.65
CA VAL A 63 -13.20 -10.21 19.66
C VAL A 63 -12.16 -11.20 19.13
N GLY A 64 -10.89 -10.80 19.17
CA GLY A 64 -9.78 -11.62 18.72
C GLY A 64 -9.45 -11.48 17.24
N ASP A 65 -10.27 -10.79 16.45
CA ASP A 65 -9.98 -10.56 15.05
C ASP A 65 -8.95 -9.44 14.86
N PRO A 66 -8.10 -9.54 13.81
CA PRO A 66 -7.23 -8.42 13.46
C PRO A 66 -8.07 -7.22 13.07
N ARG A 67 -7.69 -6.04 13.52
CA ARG A 67 -8.37 -4.79 13.21
C ARG A 67 -7.62 -4.01 12.15
N PRO A 68 -8.33 -3.28 11.27
CA PRO A 68 -7.63 -2.34 10.40
C PRO A 68 -6.97 -1.28 11.26
N MET A 69 -5.67 -1.08 11.05
CA MET A 69 -4.88 -0.10 11.81
C MET A 69 -4.67 1.18 11.05
N MET A 70 -4.84 1.13 9.74
CA MET A 70 -4.65 2.28 8.86
C MET A 70 -5.46 2.06 7.59
N HIS A 71 -5.97 3.14 7.02
CA HIS A 71 -6.56 3.10 5.69
C HIS A 71 -6.12 4.32 4.91
N LEU A 72 -6.20 4.23 3.59
CA LEU A 72 -5.83 5.32 2.70
C LEU A 72 -7.08 5.84 2.01
N ASP A 73 -7.21 7.15 1.95
CA ASP A 73 -8.32 7.81 1.27
C ASP A 73 -7.79 8.52 0.04
N PHE A 74 -8.51 8.38 -1.06
CA PHE A 74 -8.13 9.02 -2.30
C PHE A 74 -9.28 9.86 -2.82
N GLN A 75 -8.97 11.09 -3.24
CA GLN A 75 -9.94 11.92 -3.93
C GLN A 75 -9.93 11.54 -5.41
N VAL A 76 -11.11 11.24 -5.93
CA VAL A 76 -11.27 10.89 -7.34
C VAL A 76 -12.30 11.81 -7.98
N SER A 77 -12.12 12.12 -9.25
CA SER A 77 -13.04 12.97 -9.99
C SER A 77 -14.17 12.17 -10.65
N ASP A 78 -14.01 10.87 -10.76
CA ASP A 78 -14.97 9.97 -11.39
C ASP A 78 -14.95 8.63 -10.64
N LEU A 79 -16.12 8.17 -10.21
CA LEU A 79 -16.27 6.94 -9.45
C LEU A 79 -16.54 5.70 -10.30
N ASP A 80 -16.72 5.86 -11.60
CA ASP A 80 -17.00 4.74 -12.52
C ASP A 80 -15.78 3.89 -12.82
#